data_abec836fba452cc15a99acef2d4958ce
#
_entry.id   abec836fba452cc15a99acef2d4958ce
#
_cell.length_a   1.000
_cell.length_b   1.000
_cell.length_c   1.000
_cell.angle_alpha   90.00
_cell.angle_beta   90.00
_cell.angle_gamma   90.00
#
_symmetry.space_group_name_H-M   'P 1'
#
loop_
_entity.id
_entity.type
_entity.pdbx_description
1 polymer ?
#
loop_
_entity_poly.entity_id
_entity_poly.type
_entity_poly.pdbx_seq_one_letter_code
_entity_poly.pdbx_strand_id
1 'polypeptide(L)'
;MTDLDTLLDGIPVLTGQGRHVTPLPGGLTNVNYRVRTDAGLDVVVRVSSPDTGLLGVDRHAEHHNTLAAAAAGVGAPVIDYLEGRGVMVVGFLPGRTWGDPDVGANPVRLAAALRRLHAGPRFIGRFDMFALREQYLAVVQDHGFRMPPHYLTLEPHLERVRAAFALGPETLVPCHNDLLAANFLDDGGEVAIIDYEY
;
A
#
# COMPACT_ATOMS: atom_id res chain seq x y z
N MET A 1 -8.15 -23.18 -5.54
CA MET A 1 -8.05 -21.86 -6.19
C MET A 1 -9.44 -21.52 -6.68
N THR A 2 -10.03 -20.46 -6.14
CA THR A 2 -11.28 -19.92 -6.69
C THR A 2 -10.96 -19.43 -8.09
N ASP A 3 -11.76 -19.82 -9.08
CA ASP A 3 -11.62 -19.32 -10.44
C ASP A 3 -11.75 -17.79 -10.42
N LEU A 4 -10.90 -17.09 -11.17
CA LEU A 4 -10.87 -15.62 -11.21
C LEU A 4 -12.25 -15.05 -11.60
N ASP A 5 -12.92 -15.69 -12.54
CA ASP A 5 -14.26 -15.27 -12.96
C ASP A 5 -15.28 -15.37 -11.82
N THR A 6 -15.25 -16.47 -11.06
CA THR A 6 -16.10 -16.62 -9.87
C THR A 6 -15.81 -15.55 -8.81
N LEU A 7 -14.55 -15.17 -8.62
CA LEU A 7 -14.17 -14.09 -7.71
C LEU A 7 -14.73 -12.75 -8.19
N LEU A 8 -14.53 -12.43 -9.47
CA LEU A 8 -14.97 -11.17 -10.07
C LEU A 8 -16.53 -11.06 -10.12
N ASP A 9 -17.24 -12.17 -10.37
CA ASP A 9 -18.70 -12.22 -10.32
C ASP A 9 -19.24 -11.99 -8.91
N GLY A 10 -18.45 -12.29 -7.89
CA GLY A 10 -18.77 -12.00 -6.49
C GLY A 10 -18.53 -10.55 -6.06
N ILE A 11 -18.05 -9.68 -6.94
CA ILE A 11 -17.84 -8.24 -6.67
C ILE A 11 -19.08 -7.47 -7.19
N PRO A 12 -19.87 -6.80 -6.32
CA PRO A 12 -21.14 -6.20 -6.69
C PRO A 12 -21.06 -5.26 -7.90
N VAL A 13 -20.04 -4.42 -7.96
CA VAL A 13 -19.88 -3.44 -9.06
C VAL A 13 -19.46 -4.07 -10.40
N LEU A 14 -19.11 -5.35 -10.43
CA LEU A 14 -18.72 -6.09 -11.64
C LEU A 14 -19.72 -7.16 -12.05
N THR A 15 -20.72 -7.46 -11.18
CA THR A 15 -21.66 -8.55 -11.39
C THR A 15 -22.50 -8.33 -12.65
N GLY A 16 -22.59 -9.36 -13.50
CA GLY A 16 -23.46 -9.36 -14.68
C GLY A 16 -23.00 -8.45 -15.82
N GLN A 17 -21.78 -7.91 -15.77
CA GLN A 17 -21.22 -7.05 -16.80
C GLN A 17 -20.24 -7.82 -17.69
N GLY A 18 -20.30 -7.57 -19.01
CA GLY A 18 -19.23 -7.93 -19.92
C GLY A 18 -17.96 -7.17 -19.54
N ARG A 19 -16.81 -7.87 -19.48
CA ARG A 19 -15.58 -7.28 -18.97
C ARG A 19 -14.33 -7.81 -19.66
N HIS A 20 -13.33 -6.96 -19.74
CA HIS A 20 -11.98 -7.31 -20.15
C HIS A 20 -11.05 -7.23 -18.95
N VAL A 21 -10.35 -8.33 -18.66
CA VAL A 21 -9.45 -8.45 -17.50
C VAL A 21 -8.02 -8.53 -17.98
N THR A 22 -7.15 -7.72 -17.38
CA THR A 22 -5.70 -7.71 -17.67
C THR A 22 -4.95 -7.84 -16.35
N PRO A 23 -4.10 -8.85 -16.15
CA PRO A 23 -3.22 -8.92 -15.00
C PRO A 23 -2.28 -7.71 -14.98
N LEU A 24 -2.10 -7.13 -13.79
CA LEU A 24 -1.09 -6.08 -13.57
C LEU A 24 0.11 -6.71 -12.87
N PRO A 25 1.32 -6.53 -13.40
CA PRO A 25 2.54 -7.04 -12.76
C PRO A 25 2.86 -6.24 -11.49
N GLY A 26 3.55 -6.88 -10.55
CA GLY A 26 4.02 -6.27 -9.31
C GLY A 26 3.13 -6.60 -8.11
N GLY A 27 3.64 -6.25 -6.92
CA GLY A 27 3.03 -6.56 -5.63
C GLY A 27 3.52 -7.89 -5.05
N LEU A 28 4.03 -7.83 -3.81
CA LEU A 28 4.42 -9.02 -3.03
C LEU A 28 3.24 -9.55 -2.21
N THR A 29 2.34 -8.67 -1.83
CA THR A 29 1.24 -8.89 -0.89
C THR A 29 -0.11 -9.03 -1.57
N ASN A 30 -0.22 -8.58 -2.84
CA ASN A 30 -1.46 -8.56 -3.60
C ASN A 30 -1.26 -9.06 -5.02
N VAL A 31 -2.30 -9.69 -5.58
CA VAL A 31 -2.42 -9.92 -7.02
C VAL A 31 -3.39 -8.88 -7.56
N ASN A 32 -2.98 -8.17 -8.61
CA ASN A 32 -3.73 -7.04 -9.13
C ASN A 32 -4.25 -7.32 -10.56
N TYR A 33 -5.51 -6.96 -10.81
CA TYR A 33 -6.14 -7.09 -12.13
C TYR A 33 -6.79 -5.77 -12.52
N ARG A 34 -6.47 -5.24 -13.70
CA ARG A 34 -7.27 -4.17 -14.30
C ARG A 34 -8.50 -4.78 -14.94
N VAL A 35 -9.67 -4.27 -14.59
CA VAL A 35 -10.95 -4.72 -15.12
C VAL A 35 -11.64 -3.53 -15.79
N ARG A 36 -11.94 -3.67 -17.08
CA ARG A 36 -12.72 -2.71 -17.85
C ARG A 36 -14.05 -3.36 -18.21
N THR A 37 -15.14 -2.71 -17.86
CA THR A 37 -16.48 -3.22 -18.20
C THR A 37 -17.02 -2.57 -19.46
N ASP A 38 -17.97 -3.24 -20.12
CA ASP A 38 -18.66 -2.69 -21.30
C ASP A 38 -19.48 -1.43 -20.94
N ALA A 39 -19.84 -1.27 -19.65
CA ALA A 39 -20.50 -0.07 -19.13
C ALA A 39 -19.55 1.11 -18.88
N GLY A 40 -18.26 0.96 -19.17
CA GLY A 40 -17.26 2.02 -19.07
C GLY A 40 -16.57 2.15 -17.70
N LEU A 41 -16.80 1.22 -16.77
CA LEU A 41 -16.05 1.17 -15.51
C LEU A 41 -14.62 0.69 -15.81
N ASP A 42 -13.61 1.39 -15.27
CA ASP A 42 -12.20 1.04 -15.38
C ASP A 42 -11.56 1.03 -13.98
N VAL A 43 -11.25 -0.15 -13.47
CA VAL A 43 -10.86 -0.35 -12.07
C VAL A 43 -9.69 -1.31 -11.96
N VAL A 44 -9.02 -1.28 -10.80
CA VAL A 44 -8.07 -2.28 -10.36
C VAL A 44 -8.70 -3.08 -9.22
N VAL A 45 -8.80 -4.39 -9.43
CA VAL A 45 -9.18 -5.35 -8.40
C VAL A 45 -7.91 -5.87 -7.76
N ARG A 46 -7.74 -5.57 -6.47
CA ARG A 46 -6.62 -6.01 -5.64
C ARG A 46 -7.08 -7.20 -4.82
N VAL A 47 -6.42 -8.32 -4.97
CA VAL A 47 -6.71 -9.57 -4.24
C VAL A 47 -5.53 -9.87 -3.32
N SER A 48 -5.78 -9.85 -2.03
CA SER A 48 -4.74 -10.11 -1.03
C SER A 48 -4.25 -11.56 -1.11
N SER A 49 -2.93 -11.75 -1.04
CA SER A 49 -2.35 -13.08 -0.92
C SER A 49 -2.65 -13.67 0.47
N PRO A 50 -2.97 -14.98 0.59
CA PRO A 50 -3.15 -15.64 1.89
C PRO A 50 -1.93 -15.56 2.81
N ASP A 51 -0.73 -15.47 2.25
CA ASP A 51 0.54 -15.50 2.97
C ASP A 51 0.94 -14.16 3.62
N THR A 52 0.11 -13.12 3.47
CA THR A 52 0.43 -11.78 4.00
C THR A 52 0.31 -11.67 5.52
N GLY A 53 -0.23 -12.68 6.21
CA GLY A 53 -0.30 -12.73 7.68
C GLY A 53 1.07 -12.63 8.35
N LEU A 54 2.14 -13.14 7.72
CA LEU A 54 3.51 -13.05 8.22
C LEU A 54 4.09 -11.61 8.15
N LEU A 55 3.57 -10.79 7.24
CA LEU A 55 4.02 -9.40 7.06
C LEU A 55 3.25 -8.41 7.95
N GLY A 56 2.24 -8.88 8.67
CA GLY A 56 1.46 -8.06 9.61
C GLY A 56 0.62 -6.97 8.95
N VAL A 57 0.26 -7.12 7.67
CA VAL A 57 -0.56 -6.15 6.97
C VAL A 57 -2.00 -6.19 7.50
N ASP A 58 -2.46 -5.07 8.06
CA ASP A 58 -3.84 -4.88 8.48
C ASP A 58 -4.69 -4.39 7.30
N ARG A 59 -5.50 -5.28 6.74
CA ARG A 59 -6.35 -5.00 5.57
C ARG A 59 -7.45 -3.97 5.84
N HIS A 60 -7.92 -3.89 7.07
CA HIS A 60 -8.86 -2.83 7.47
C HIS A 60 -8.17 -1.46 7.49
N ALA A 61 -6.96 -1.41 8.04
CA ALA A 61 -6.15 -0.19 8.02
C ALA A 61 -5.80 0.22 6.57
N GLU A 62 -5.36 -0.70 5.73
CA GLU A 62 -5.08 -0.45 4.31
C GLU A 62 -6.28 0.17 3.59
N HIS A 63 -7.47 -0.41 3.76
CA HIS A 63 -8.71 0.12 3.16
C HIS A 63 -8.99 1.55 3.64
N HIS A 64 -8.97 1.79 4.95
CA HIS A 64 -9.21 3.12 5.53
C HIS A 64 -8.18 4.15 5.05
N ASN A 65 -6.90 3.79 5.05
CA ASN A 65 -5.81 4.66 4.65
C ASN A 65 -5.87 4.98 3.15
N THR A 66 -6.30 4.02 2.31
CA THR A 66 -6.55 4.25 0.88
C THR A 66 -7.69 5.24 0.67
N LEU A 67 -8.79 5.14 1.42
CA LEU A 67 -9.89 6.12 1.40
C LEU A 67 -9.40 7.53 1.79
N ALA A 68 -8.60 7.63 2.84
CA ALA A 68 -8.06 8.90 3.32
C ALA A 68 -7.10 9.53 2.29
N ALA A 69 -6.25 8.72 1.65
CA ALA A 69 -5.35 9.17 0.58
C ALA A 69 -6.11 9.63 -0.67
N ALA A 70 -7.18 8.94 -1.05
CA ALA A 70 -8.08 9.37 -2.13
C ALA A 70 -8.74 10.72 -1.80
N ALA A 71 -9.21 10.91 -0.57
CA ALA A 71 -9.78 12.16 -0.10
C ALA A 71 -8.76 13.31 -0.05
N ALA A 72 -7.46 13.00 0.16
CA ALA A 72 -6.35 13.95 0.04
C ALA A 72 -5.98 14.29 -1.41
N GLY A 73 -6.60 13.65 -2.41
CA GLY A 73 -6.33 13.85 -3.83
C GLY A 73 -4.99 13.28 -4.31
N VAL A 74 -4.46 12.29 -3.59
CA VAL A 74 -3.17 11.64 -3.95
C VAL A 74 -3.29 10.14 -4.19
N GLY A 75 -4.41 9.52 -3.79
CA GLY A 75 -4.66 8.08 -3.96
C GLY A 75 -5.75 7.78 -4.97
N ALA A 76 -5.87 6.52 -5.37
CA ALA A 76 -6.96 6.03 -6.20
C ALA A 76 -8.29 6.03 -5.40
N PRO A 77 -9.43 6.42 -6.02
CA PRO A 77 -10.72 6.31 -5.37
C PRO A 77 -11.07 4.85 -5.08
N VAL A 78 -11.51 4.55 -3.87
CA VAL A 78 -12.02 3.22 -3.53
C VAL A 78 -13.45 3.10 -4.04
N ILE A 79 -13.72 2.07 -4.83
CA ILE A 79 -15.01 1.81 -5.48
C ILE A 79 -15.78 0.76 -4.69
N ASP A 80 -15.10 -0.28 -4.20
CA ASP A 80 -15.71 -1.36 -3.43
C ASP A 80 -14.67 -2.02 -2.50
N TYR A 81 -15.14 -2.61 -1.41
CA TYR A 81 -14.30 -3.37 -0.50
C TYR A 81 -15.07 -4.56 0.09
N LEU A 82 -14.58 -5.75 -0.18
CA LEU A 82 -15.18 -6.98 0.33
C LEU A 82 -14.45 -7.40 1.62
N GLU A 83 -14.93 -6.87 2.73
CA GLU A 83 -14.38 -7.20 4.05
C GLU A 83 -14.39 -8.73 4.28
N GLY A 84 -13.32 -9.26 4.84
CA GLY A 84 -13.16 -10.71 5.09
C GLY A 84 -12.84 -11.54 3.85
N ARG A 85 -12.89 -10.98 2.63
CA ARG A 85 -12.48 -11.66 1.40
C ARG A 85 -11.10 -11.21 0.89
N GLY A 86 -10.51 -10.19 1.49
CA GLY A 86 -9.23 -9.63 1.07
C GLY A 86 -9.27 -9.02 -0.33
N VAL A 87 -10.41 -8.45 -0.73
CA VAL A 87 -10.58 -7.85 -2.06
C VAL A 87 -10.91 -6.37 -1.92
N MET A 88 -10.11 -5.52 -2.53
CA MET A 88 -10.36 -4.09 -2.67
C MET A 88 -10.41 -3.69 -4.14
N VAL A 89 -11.40 -2.91 -4.52
CA VAL A 89 -11.58 -2.38 -5.87
C VAL A 89 -11.33 -0.88 -5.84
N VAL A 90 -10.35 -0.44 -6.59
CA VAL A 90 -10.00 0.98 -6.71
C VAL A 90 -10.13 1.45 -8.17
N GLY A 91 -10.40 2.73 -8.39
CA GLY A 91 -10.38 3.31 -9.72
C GLY A 91 -9.01 3.15 -10.38
N PHE A 92 -8.98 2.83 -11.67
CA PHE A 92 -7.74 2.78 -12.41
C PHE A 92 -7.19 4.21 -12.60
N LEU A 93 -5.97 4.42 -12.14
CA LEU A 93 -5.23 5.68 -12.37
C LEU A 93 -4.44 5.55 -13.67
N PRO A 94 -4.66 6.45 -14.65
CA PRO A 94 -3.87 6.46 -15.88
C PRO A 94 -2.44 6.90 -15.59
N GLY A 95 -1.53 6.63 -16.52
CA GLY A 95 -0.15 7.03 -16.43
C GLY A 95 0.82 5.86 -16.37
N ARG A 96 2.07 6.17 -16.08
CA ARG A 96 3.12 5.19 -15.89
C ARG A 96 3.62 5.17 -14.44
N THR A 97 4.04 4.03 -14.00
CA THR A 97 4.79 3.89 -12.75
C THR A 97 6.18 4.52 -12.90
N TRP A 98 6.66 5.19 -11.86
CA TRP A 98 8.02 5.72 -11.82
C TRP A 98 9.07 4.60 -11.69
N GLY A 99 10.27 4.90 -12.18
CA GLY A 99 11.50 4.21 -11.80
C GLY A 99 12.37 5.10 -10.92
N ASP A 100 13.45 4.54 -10.37
CA ASP A 100 14.37 5.27 -9.47
C ASP A 100 14.89 6.60 -10.05
N PRO A 101 15.24 6.70 -11.36
CA PRO A 101 15.65 7.98 -11.94
C PRO A 101 14.57 9.07 -11.90
N ASP A 102 13.29 8.70 -11.97
CA ASP A 102 12.17 9.65 -11.92
C ASP A 102 12.06 10.33 -10.55
N VAL A 103 12.28 9.56 -9.48
CA VAL A 103 12.28 10.09 -8.10
C VAL A 103 13.33 11.20 -7.95
N GLY A 104 14.56 10.93 -8.41
CA GLY A 104 15.64 11.92 -8.38
C GLY A 104 15.40 13.14 -9.28
N ALA A 105 14.72 12.96 -10.41
CA ALA A 105 14.43 14.01 -11.36
C ALA A 105 13.22 14.91 -10.99
N ASN A 106 12.33 14.44 -10.09
CA ASN A 106 11.07 15.12 -9.78
C ASN A 106 10.85 15.42 -8.28
N PRO A 107 11.84 15.90 -7.52
CA PRO A 107 11.71 16.09 -6.07
C PRO A 107 10.61 17.10 -5.69
N VAL A 108 10.36 18.10 -6.51
CA VAL A 108 9.33 19.12 -6.25
C VAL A 108 7.92 18.53 -6.39
N ARG A 109 7.67 17.73 -7.45
CA ARG A 109 6.38 17.06 -7.67
C ARG A 109 6.11 16.04 -6.59
N LEU A 110 7.13 15.25 -6.23
CA LEU A 110 7.06 14.29 -5.13
C LEU A 110 6.72 14.98 -3.80
N ALA A 111 7.45 16.04 -3.45
CA ALA A 111 7.19 16.80 -2.22
C ALA A 111 5.79 17.42 -2.20
N ALA A 112 5.25 17.83 -3.35
CA ALA A 112 3.89 18.35 -3.44
C ALA A 112 2.85 17.27 -3.13
N ALA A 113 3.02 16.05 -3.69
CA ALA A 113 2.14 14.92 -3.41
C ALA A 113 2.19 14.52 -1.92
N LEU A 114 3.40 14.42 -1.35
CA LEU A 114 3.58 14.09 0.07
C LEU A 114 2.98 15.14 1.01
N ARG A 115 3.10 16.44 0.70
CA ARG A 115 2.46 17.49 1.51
C ARG A 115 0.94 17.37 1.49
N ARG A 116 0.32 17.03 0.36
CA ARG A 116 -1.12 16.78 0.29
C ARG A 116 -1.50 15.59 1.15
N LEU A 117 -0.75 14.49 1.07
CA LEU A 117 -0.98 13.32 1.90
C LEU A 117 -0.89 13.67 3.38
N HIS A 118 0.20 14.31 3.82
CA HIS A 118 0.43 14.68 5.23
C HIS A 118 -0.60 15.67 5.79
N ALA A 119 -1.23 16.48 4.93
CA ALA A 119 -2.30 17.41 5.30
C ALA A 119 -3.71 16.79 5.16
N GLY A 120 -3.81 15.57 4.67
CA GLY A 120 -5.05 14.86 4.42
C GLY A 120 -5.74 14.33 5.68
N PRO A 121 -6.86 13.63 5.51
CA PRO A 121 -7.55 12.94 6.60
C PRO A 121 -6.62 11.94 7.31
N ARG A 122 -6.84 11.78 8.62
CA ARG A 122 -5.99 10.90 9.44
C ARG A 122 -6.08 9.45 8.98
N PHE A 123 -4.93 8.79 8.97
CA PHE A 123 -4.84 7.35 8.85
C PHE A 123 -5.21 6.68 10.19
N ILE A 124 -5.68 5.44 10.13
CA ILE A 124 -5.80 4.59 11.32
C ILE A 124 -4.51 3.79 11.50
N GLY A 125 -4.27 3.41 12.75
CA GLY A 125 -3.02 2.78 13.15
C GLY A 125 -1.91 3.80 13.40
N ARG A 126 -0.79 3.29 13.82
CA ARG A 126 0.46 4.02 14.02
C ARG A 126 1.60 3.16 13.52
N PHE A 127 2.38 3.68 12.59
CA PHE A 127 3.60 3.04 12.17
C PHE A 127 4.69 3.30 13.22
N ASP A 128 5.04 2.26 13.97
CA ASP A 128 6.15 2.26 14.93
C ASP A 128 7.21 1.28 14.44
N MET A 129 8.29 1.82 13.85
CA MET A 129 9.37 1.01 13.28
C MET A 129 10.06 0.12 14.33
N PHE A 130 10.07 0.52 15.59
CA PHE A 130 10.71 -0.26 16.67
C PHE A 130 9.83 -1.45 17.04
N ALA A 131 8.52 -1.23 17.22
CA ALA A 131 7.57 -2.29 17.47
C ALA A 131 7.47 -3.26 16.29
N LEU A 132 7.42 -2.76 15.06
CA LEU A 132 7.40 -3.59 13.85
C LEU A 132 8.65 -4.46 13.72
N ARG A 133 9.83 -3.90 14.03
CA ARG A 133 11.08 -4.66 14.06
C ARG A 133 11.03 -5.80 15.09
N GLU A 134 10.48 -5.56 16.27
CA GLU A 134 10.33 -6.58 17.31
C GLU A 134 9.38 -7.71 16.86
N GLN A 135 8.27 -7.36 16.20
CA GLN A 135 7.35 -8.33 15.60
C GLN A 135 8.03 -9.19 14.54
N TYR A 136 8.77 -8.59 13.60
CA TYR A 136 9.50 -9.34 12.58
C TYR A 136 10.60 -10.22 13.17
N LEU A 137 11.29 -9.76 14.21
CA LEU A 137 12.28 -10.57 14.89
C LEU A 137 11.64 -11.82 15.54
N ALA A 138 10.47 -11.67 16.16
CA ALA A 138 9.73 -12.78 16.71
C ALA A 138 9.32 -13.77 15.60
N VAL A 139 8.77 -13.29 14.49
CA VAL A 139 8.42 -14.14 13.33
C VAL A 139 9.63 -14.91 12.81
N VAL A 140 10.79 -14.26 12.68
CA VAL A 140 12.04 -14.90 12.23
C VAL A 140 12.45 -16.02 13.20
N GLN A 141 12.37 -15.77 14.51
CA GLN A 141 12.73 -16.73 15.54
C GLN A 141 11.76 -17.92 15.59
N ASP A 142 10.46 -17.65 15.59
CA ASP A 142 9.40 -18.67 15.69
C ASP A 142 9.40 -19.63 14.50
N HIS A 143 9.73 -19.13 13.30
CA HIS A 143 9.78 -19.94 12.08
C HIS A 143 11.17 -20.46 11.75
N GLY A 144 12.20 -20.13 12.54
CA GLY A 144 13.58 -20.55 12.29
C GLY A 144 14.15 -19.96 10.98
N PHE A 145 13.69 -18.79 10.54
CA PHE A 145 14.20 -18.15 9.35
C PHE A 145 15.63 -17.68 9.53
N ARG A 146 16.39 -17.61 8.44
CA ARG A 146 17.77 -17.18 8.47
C ARG A 146 17.86 -15.67 8.74
N MET A 147 18.60 -15.33 9.78
CA MET A 147 18.93 -13.96 10.15
C MET A 147 20.38 -13.61 9.76
N PRO A 148 20.67 -12.37 9.34
CA PRO A 148 22.04 -11.94 9.10
C PRO A 148 22.91 -12.09 10.37
N PRO A 149 24.17 -12.58 10.27
CA PRO A 149 24.98 -12.93 11.44
C PRO A 149 25.20 -11.79 12.44
N HIS A 150 25.22 -10.54 11.96
CA HIS A 150 25.48 -9.37 12.80
C HIS A 150 24.22 -8.57 13.16
N TYR A 151 23.03 -9.07 12.85
CA TYR A 151 21.80 -8.30 13.06
C TYR A 151 21.63 -7.85 14.50
N LEU A 152 21.79 -8.76 15.46
CA LEU A 152 21.62 -8.45 16.89
C LEU A 152 22.74 -7.59 17.47
N THR A 153 23.90 -7.52 16.83
CA THR A 153 24.98 -6.64 17.30
C THR A 153 24.68 -5.15 17.05
N LEU A 154 23.64 -4.84 16.26
CA LEU A 154 23.16 -3.48 16.01
C LEU A 154 22.25 -2.94 17.12
N GLU A 155 21.84 -3.76 18.08
CA GLU A 155 20.93 -3.38 19.16
C GLU A 155 21.35 -2.09 19.90
N PRO A 156 22.62 -1.88 20.30
CA PRO A 156 23.03 -0.64 20.96
C PRO A 156 22.85 0.60 20.09
N HIS A 157 22.96 0.46 18.77
CA HIS A 157 22.73 1.55 17.82
C HIS A 157 21.24 1.86 17.70
N LEU A 158 20.39 0.81 17.64
CA LEU A 158 18.94 0.95 17.60
C LEU A 158 18.41 1.68 18.84
N GLU A 159 18.90 1.31 20.04
CA GLU A 159 18.49 1.97 21.27
C GLU A 159 18.89 3.47 21.31
N ARG A 160 20.04 3.81 20.75
CA ARG A 160 20.44 5.22 20.61
C ARG A 160 19.49 5.99 19.68
N VAL A 161 19.05 5.37 18.57
CA VAL A 161 18.07 5.97 17.65
C VAL A 161 16.74 6.11 18.36
N ARG A 162 16.26 5.06 19.04
CA ARG A 162 15.00 5.09 19.81
C ARG A 162 15.01 6.23 20.85
N ALA A 163 16.11 6.36 21.61
CA ALA A 163 16.28 7.43 22.58
C ALA A 163 16.24 8.84 21.94
N ALA A 164 16.84 9.00 20.76
CA ALA A 164 16.82 10.26 20.03
C ALA A 164 15.40 10.64 19.57
N PHE A 165 14.60 9.69 19.11
CA PHE A 165 13.20 9.91 18.74
C PHE A 165 12.33 10.29 19.94
N ALA A 166 12.67 9.82 21.16
CA ALA A 166 11.93 10.15 22.38
C ALA A 166 12.16 11.57 22.91
N LEU A 167 13.13 12.32 22.36
CA LEU A 167 13.52 13.66 22.86
C LEU A 167 12.59 14.79 22.45
N GLY A 168 11.68 14.57 21.50
CA GLY A 168 10.80 15.60 20.95
C GLY A 168 9.31 15.23 20.97
N PRO A 169 8.43 16.23 20.86
CA PRO A 169 7.02 15.94 20.65
C PRO A 169 6.79 15.29 19.30
N GLU A 170 6.01 14.21 19.28
CA GLU A 170 5.59 13.57 18.04
C GLU A 170 4.38 14.29 17.44
N THR A 171 4.50 14.72 16.21
CA THR A 171 3.35 15.13 15.40
C THR A 171 3.05 14.01 14.42
N LEU A 172 1.97 13.28 14.65
CA LEU A 172 1.56 12.21 13.74
C LEU A 172 0.76 12.78 12.57
N VAL A 173 1.18 12.43 11.38
CA VAL A 173 0.51 12.78 10.12
C VAL A 173 0.32 11.52 9.28
N PRO A 174 -0.62 11.49 8.31
CA PRO A 174 -0.70 10.41 7.34
C PRO A 174 0.64 10.25 6.62
N CYS A 175 1.25 9.07 6.73
CA CYS A 175 2.52 8.75 6.08
C CYS A 175 2.38 7.46 5.28
N HIS A 176 3.06 7.38 4.15
CA HIS A 176 3.02 6.19 3.30
C HIS A 176 3.90 5.05 3.83
N ASN A 177 5.05 5.39 4.41
CA ASN A 177 6.06 4.50 5.00
C ASN A 177 6.76 3.52 4.03
N ASP A 178 6.35 3.45 2.75
CA ASP A 178 6.98 2.65 1.70
C ASP A 178 7.03 3.40 0.36
N LEU A 179 7.86 4.45 0.29
CA LEU A 179 7.98 5.34 -0.86
C LEU A 179 8.91 4.76 -1.96
N LEU A 180 8.66 3.53 -2.38
CA LEU A 180 9.32 2.95 -3.56
C LEU A 180 8.89 3.70 -4.83
N ALA A 181 9.78 3.81 -5.81
CA ALA A 181 9.46 4.42 -7.10
C ALA A 181 8.22 3.78 -7.77
N ALA A 182 8.08 2.46 -7.62
CA ALA A 182 6.95 1.69 -8.13
C ALA A 182 5.58 2.11 -7.55
N ASN A 183 5.54 2.82 -6.41
CA ASN A 183 4.32 3.29 -5.77
C ASN A 183 3.89 4.68 -6.24
N PHE A 184 4.61 5.29 -7.20
CA PHE A 184 4.23 6.56 -7.81
C PHE A 184 3.70 6.36 -9.22
N LEU A 185 2.54 6.95 -9.51
CA LEU A 185 1.93 6.98 -10.84
C LEU A 185 1.94 8.42 -11.38
N ASP A 186 2.33 8.56 -12.64
CA ASP A 186 2.50 9.84 -13.33
C ASP A 186 1.80 9.82 -14.69
N ASP A 187 0.78 10.65 -14.82
CA ASP A 187 0.05 10.89 -16.07
C ASP A 187 0.53 12.14 -16.82
N GLY A 188 1.61 12.78 -16.35
CA GLY A 188 2.14 14.04 -16.85
C GLY A 188 1.66 15.28 -16.09
N GLY A 189 0.65 15.13 -15.23
CA GLY A 189 0.11 16.14 -14.34
C GLY A 189 0.62 16.01 -12.90
N GLU A 190 -0.27 15.69 -12.00
CA GLU A 190 0.05 15.40 -10.60
C GLU A 190 0.54 13.98 -10.42
N VAL A 191 1.38 13.78 -9.40
CA VAL A 191 1.84 12.43 -9.02
C VAL A 191 0.82 11.84 -8.05
N ALA A 192 0.32 10.66 -8.39
CA ALA A 192 -0.49 9.85 -7.50
C ALA A 192 0.39 8.83 -6.77
N ILE A 193 -0.07 8.40 -5.61
CA ILE A 193 0.61 7.43 -4.76
C ILE A 193 -0.34 6.24 -4.53
N ILE A 194 0.17 5.04 -4.58
CA ILE A 194 -0.59 3.79 -4.37
C ILE A 194 0.07 2.94 -3.29
N ASP A 195 -0.68 1.97 -2.75
CA ASP A 195 -0.21 0.94 -1.83
C ASP A 195 0.02 1.42 -0.38
N TYR A 196 -1.09 1.72 0.30
CA TYR A 196 -1.12 2.26 1.67
C TYR A 196 -1.26 1.16 2.73
N GLU A 197 -0.42 0.14 2.68
CA GLU A 197 -0.53 -1.03 3.57
C GLU A 197 0.26 -0.92 4.89
N TYR A 198 0.99 0.21 5.12
CA TYR A 198 1.80 0.48 6.33
C TYR A 198 1.34 1.70 7.11
#